data_6bff8fe15ee6f5f93cffce9ef11c5aaf
#
_entry.id   6bff8fe15ee6f5f93cffce9ef11c5aaf
#
_cell.length_a   1.000
_cell.length_b   1.000
_cell.length_c   1.000
_cell.angle_alpha   90.00
_cell.angle_beta   90.00
_cell.angle_gamma   90.00
#
_symmetry.space_group_name_H-M   'P 1'
#
loop_
_entity.id
_entity.type
_entity.pdbx_description
1 polymer ?
#
loop_
_entity_poly.entity_id
_entity_poly.type
_entity_poly.pdbx_seq_one_letter_code
_entity_poly.pdbx_strand_id
1 'polypeptide(L)'
;NNTGQPLIKTLRRSNMYWYEMRDTATADICTTMNPDQRLFFAKFEEPTFINQRLIGLKKKSHYQDIELYHALLNSIIGMFYIEAIGFGRGLGALDINNTTLKNAFMLDPNQVSDENRLEILNKFAIMSNRDVMNTMQEIEQADRAKFDIVVLRAFGIENIYPDIRNSLI
;
A
#
# COMPACT_ATOMS: atom_id res chain seq x y z
N ASN A 1 -26.72 5.32 24.64
CA ASN A 1 -26.01 6.45 24.06
C ASN A 1 -26.43 7.74 24.79
N ASN A 2 -25.75 8.85 24.57
CA ASN A 2 -25.99 10.14 25.21
C ASN A 2 -27.37 10.76 24.91
N THR A 3 -28.15 10.17 24.01
CA THR A 3 -29.51 10.58 23.64
C THR A 3 -30.60 9.76 24.32
N GLY A 4 -30.23 8.85 25.25
CA GLY A 4 -31.17 7.99 25.96
C GLY A 4 -31.84 6.89 25.10
N GLN A 5 -31.49 6.80 23.82
CA GLN A 5 -32.03 5.72 22.97
C GLN A 5 -31.24 4.41 23.15
N PRO A 6 -31.92 3.26 23.26
CA PRO A 6 -31.22 1.97 23.32
C PRO A 6 -30.32 1.77 22.12
N LEU A 7 -29.06 1.41 22.36
CA LEU A 7 -28.05 1.16 21.31
C LEU A 7 -28.55 0.16 20.25
N ILE A 8 -29.29 -0.84 20.69
CA ILE A 8 -29.93 -1.87 19.85
C ILE A 8 -30.87 -1.25 18.79
N LYS A 9 -31.65 -0.20 19.12
CA LYS A 9 -32.55 0.43 18.15
C LYS A 9 -31.79 1.21 17.07
N THR A 10 -30.68 1.85 17.43
CA THR A 10 -29.84 2.61 16.49
C THR A 10 -29.13 1.70 15.50
N LEU A 11 -28.68 0.52 15.97
CA LEU A 11 -27.96 -0.44 15.14
C LEU A 11 -28.87 -1.31 14.27
N ARG A 12 -30.11 -1.61 14.72
CA ARG A 12 -31.13 -2.32 13.92
C ARG A 12 -31.64 -1.54 12.70
N ARG A 13 -31.41 -0.23 12.60
CA ARG A 13 -31.81 0.54 11.43
C ARG A 13 -31.15 0.11 10.11
N SER A 14 -30.08 -0.69 10.18
CA SER A 14 -29.35 -1.20 9.01
C SER A 14 -29.60 -2.70 8.76
N ASN A 15 -30.57 -3.33 9.41
CA ASN A 15 -30.77 -4.78 9.36
C ASN A 15 -29.53 -5.62 9.73
N MET A 16 -28.68 -5.07 10.59
CA MET A 16 -27.45 -5.72 11.07
C MET A 16 -27.50 -5.92 12.58
N TYR A 17 -26.85 -6.92 13.06
CA TYR A 17 -26.58 -7.07 14.48
C TYR A 17 -25.55 -6.01 14.93
N TRP A 18 -25.60 -5.59 16.18
CA TRP A 18 -24.69 -4.55 16.71
C TRP A 18 -23.20 -4.95 16.66
N TYR A 19 -22.92 -6.26 16.61
CA TYR A 19 -21.58 -6.85 16.51
C TYR A 19 -21.21 -7.27 15.08
N GLU A 20 -22.11 -7.12 14.13
CA GLU A 20 -21.92 -7.53 12.75
C GLU A 20 -21.11 -6.46 12.00
N MET A 21 -20.06 -6.89 11.35
CA MET A 21 -19.24 -6.06 10.49
C MET A 21 -19.53 -6.37 9.02
N ARG A 22 -19.55 -5.35 8.19
CA ARG A 22 -19.81 -5.54 6.74
C ARG A 22 -18.56 -6.09 6.07
N ASP A 23 -18.73 -7.04 5.16
CA ASP A 23 -17.63 -7.60 4.33
C ASP A 23 -16.88 -6.52 3.53
N THR A 24 -17.53 -5.39 3.24
CA THR A 24 -16.91 -4.24 2.59
C THR A 24 -15.86 -3.54 3.44
N ALA A 25 -15.80 -3.82 4.74
CA ALA A 25 -14.80 -3.25 5.64
C ALA A 25 -13.49 -4.06 5.69
N THR A 26 -13.41 -5.18 4.95
CA THR A 26 -12.19 -5.98 4.86
C THR A 26 -11.25 -5.47 3.77
N ALA A 27 -9.95 -5.65 3.99
CA ALA A 27 -8.89 -5.34 3.05
C ALA A 27 -7.95 -6.53 2.84
N ASP A 28 -7.38 -6.64 1.65
CA ASP A 28 -6.32 -7.60 1.31
C ASP A 28 -4.94 -6.97 1.54
N ILE A 29 -4.81 -5.67 1.24
CA ILE A 29 -3.61 -4.87 1.45
C ILE A 29 -4.00 -3.61 2.21
N CYS A 30 -3.12 -3.09 3.05
CA CYS A 30 -3.34 -1.82 3.71
C CYS A 30 -2.06 -0.97 3.79
N THR A 31 -2.27 0.33 3.93
CA THR A 31 -1.24 1.29 4.34
C THR A 31 -1.81 2.25 5.37
N THR A 32 -0.97 2.98 6.08
CA THR A 32 -1.40 3.96 7.07
C THR A 32 -1.82 5.28 6.40
N MET A 33 -2.79 5.99 7.00
CA MET A 33 -3.14 7.35 6.57
C MET A 33 -2.05 8.37 6.91
N ASN A 34 -1.23 8.07 7.90
CA ASN A 34 -0.12 8.91 8.37
C ASN A 34 1.15 8.06 8.36
N PRO A 35 1.86 7.96 7.23
CA PRO A 35 3.00 7.05 7.11
C PRO A 35 4.25 7.46 7.90
N ASP A 36 4.25 8.63 8.55
CA ASP A 36 5.38 9.12 9.32
C ASP A 36 6.73 8.87 8.59
N GLN A 37 7.60 8.03 9.15
CA GLN A 37 8.91 7.73 8.58
C GLN A 37 8.96 6.45 7.73
N ARG A 38 7.85 5.73 7.58
CA ARG A 38 7.82 4.43 6.88
C ARG A 38 6.74 4.41 5.81
N LEU A 39 7.16 4.33 4.56
CA LEU A 39 6.28 4.21 3.41
C LEU A 39 6.24 2.74 2.96
N PHE A 40 5.16 2.05 3.27
CA PHE A 40 4.96 0.66 2.84
C PHE A 40 3.49 0.26 2.80
N PHE A 41 3.22 -0.80 2.07
CA PHE A 41 1.94 -1.50 2.03
C PHE A 41 2.11 -2.88 2.67
N ALA A 42 1.26 -3.22 3.61
CA ALA A 42 1.19 -4.54 4.21
C ALA A 42 0.10 -5.38 3.54
N LYS A 43 0.38 -6.66 3.26
CA LYS A 43 -0.58 -7.63 2.75
C LYS A 43 -1.02 -8.57 3.88
N PHE A 44 -2.30 -8.86 3.94
CA PHE A 44 -2.86 -9.87 4.85
C PHE A 44 -2.89 -11.24 4.17
N GLU A 45 -2.74 -12.31 4.94
CA GLU A 45 -2.92 -13.69 4.46
C GLU A 45 -4.37 -13.93 4.03
N GLU A 46 -5.32 -13.41 4.81
CA GLU A 46 -6.74 -13.42 4.51
C GLU A 46 -7.33 -12.02 4.64
N PRO A 47 -8.40 -11.70 3.88
CA PRO A 47 -9.06 -10.40 3.96
C PRO A 47 -9.46 -10.06 5.40
N THR A 48 -8.90 -8.99 5.93
CA THR A 48 -8.97 -8.64 7.36
C THR A 48 -9.67 -7.30 7.56
N PHE A 49 -10.44 -7.17 8.64
CA PHE A 49 -11.01 -5.89 9.04
C PHE A 49 -9.92 -4.93 9.49
N ILE A 50 -9.98 -3.71 8.98
CA ILE A 50 -8.99 -2.68 9.29
C ILE A 50 -9.57 -1.54 10.11
N ASN A 51 -8.72 -0.89 10.87
CA ASN A 51 -9.02 0.31 11.63
C ASN A 51 -9.20 1.51 10.68
N GLN A 52 -9.98 2.52 11.14
CA GLN A 52 -10.22 3.77 10.39
C GLN A 52 -8.96 4.62 10.14
N ARG A 53 -7.83 4.29 10.76
CA ARG A 53 -6.52 4.94 10.54
C ARG A 53 -5.72 4.29 9.42
N LEU A 54 -6.23 3.21 8.86
CA LEU A 54 -5.63 2.51 7.74
C LEU A 54 -6.45 2.75 6.46
N ILE A 55 -5.76 2.79 5.34
CA ILE A 55 -6.36 2.76 4.01
C ILE A 55 -6.28 1.33 3.52
N GLY A 56 -7.44 0.72 3.26
CA GLY A 56 -7.54 -0.64 2.75
C GLY A 56 -7.72 -0.68 1.24
N LEU A 57 -7.00 -1.59 0.61
CA LEU A 57 -7.16 -1.98 -0.78
C LEU A 57 -7.76 -3.38 -0.80
N LYS A 58 -8.86 -3.54 -1.55
CA LYS A 58 -9.55 -4.82 -1.73
C LYS A 58 -9.39 -5.29 -3.16
N LYS A 59 -8.96 -6.54 -3.33
CA LYS A 59 -8.85 -7.20 -4.63
C LYS A 59 -10.21 -7.23 -5.33
N LYS A 60 -10.25 -6.79 -6.58
CA LYS A 60 -11.42 -6.96 -7.43
C LYS A 60 -11.47 -8.39 -7.95
N SER A 61 -12.68 -8.91 -8.22
CA SER A 61 -12.89 -10.31 -8.64
C SER A 61 -12.12 -10.73 -9.90
N HIS A 62 -11.86 -9.78 -10.81
CA HIS A 62 -11.11 -10.03 -12.04
C HIS A 62 -9.59 -9.89 -11.88
N TYR A 63 -9.11 -9.50 -10.71
CA TYR A 63 -7.69 -9.30 -10.42
C TYR A 63 -7.16 -10.51 -9.66
N GLN A 64 -6.28 -11.28 -10.25
CA GLN A 64 -5.84 -12.55 -9.66
C GLN A 64 -4.49 -12.44 -8.95
N ASP A 65 -3.61 -11.54 -9.39
CA ASP A 65 -2.23 -11.48 -8.89
C ASP A 65 -2.03 -10.41 -7.81
N ILE A 66 -2.53 -10.69 -6.61
CA ILE A 66 -2.37 -9.81 -5.45
C ILE A 66 -0.90 -9.72 -5.00
N GLU A 67 -0.10 -10.76 -5.22
CA GLU A 67 1.32 -10.80 -4.84
C GLU A 67 2.13 -9.81 -5.67
N LEU A 68 1.97 -9.85 -6.99
CA LEU A 68 2.64 -8.89 -7.86
C LEU A 68 2.19 -7.46 -7.55
N TYR A 69 0.89 -7.25 -7.35
CA TYR A 69 0.38 -5.92 -7.03
C TYR A 69 0.96 -5.40 -5.71
N HIS A 70 1.05 -6.25 -4.68
CA HIS A 70 1.68 -5.92 -3.40
C HIS A 70 3.16 -5.55 -3.58
N ALA A 71 3.90 -6.30 -4.40
CA ALA A 71 5.29 -5.99 -4.71
C ALA A 71 5.42 -4.63 -5.42
N LEU A 72 4.63 -4.37 -6.46
CA LEU A 72 4.66 -3.11 -7.21
C LEU A 72 4.32 -1.89 -6.34
N LEU A 73 3.35 -2.00 -5.43
CA LEU A 73 3.01 -0.96 -4.46
C LEU A 73 4.17 -0.64 -3.52
N ASN A 74 4.99 -1.62 -3.19
CA ASN A 74 6.17 -1.45 -2.33
C ASN A 74 7.46 -1.10 -3.10
N SER A 75 7.40 -0.90 -4.41
CA SER A 75 8.55 -0.43 -5.18
C SER A 75 8.86 1.04 -4.91
N ILE A 76 10.04 1.50 -5.33
CA ILE A 76 10.42 2.91 -5.19
C ILE A 76 9.45 3.85 -5.90
N ILE A 77 8.83 3.41 -7.01
CA ILE A 77 7.75 4.14 -7.69
C ILE A 77 6.52 4.25 -6.79
N GLY A 78 6.14 3.17 -6.11
CA GLY A 78 5.02 3.18 -5.15
C GLY A 78 5.28 4.16 -4.01
N MET A 79 6.47 4.15 -3.43
CA MET A 79 6.89 5.10 -2.39
C MET A 79 6.84 6.54 -2.90
N PHE A 80 7.42 6.80 -4.07
CA PHE A 80 7.41 8.12 -4.70
C PHE A 80 6.00 8.65 -4.93
N TYR A 81 5.08 7.82 -5.43
CA TYR A 81 3.70 8.24 -5.63
C TYR A 81 2.97 8.52 -4.33
N ILE A 82 3.19 7.74 -3.28
CA ILE A 82 2.61 8.01 -1.95
C ILE A 82 3.08 9.38 -1.45
N GLU A 83 4.34 9.69 -1.60
CA GLU A 83 4.89 10.99 -1.21
C GLU A 83 4.31 12.12 -2.08
N ALA A 84 4.26 11.93 -3.39
CA ALA A 84 3.76 12.93 -4.33
C ALA A 84 2.26 13.25 -4.16
N ILE A 85 1.44 12.29 -3.77
CA ILE A 85 -0.01 12.50 -3.55
C ILE A 85 -0.34 12.90 -2.12
N GLY A 86 0.57 12.70 -1.19
CA GLY A 86 0.42 13.10 0.19
C GLY A 86 0.44 14.62 0.35
N PHE A 87 -0.16 15.12 1.38
CA PHE A 87 -0.05 16.52 1.73
C PHE A 87 0.62 16.67 3.11
N GLY A 88 1.55 17.62 3.19
CA GLY A 88 2.25 17.92 4.43
C GLY A 88 1.36 18.69 5.40
N ARG A 89 1.26 18.22 6.65
CA ARG A 89 0.60 18.93 7.75
C ARG A 89 1.53 19.89 8.52
N GLY A 90 2.74 20.06 8.04
CA GLY A 90 3.82 20.74 8.76
C GLY A 90 4.65 19.77 9.61
N LEU A 91 5.84 20.21 10.03
CA LEU A 91 6.81 19.40 10.79
C LEU A 91 7.19 18.07 10.13
N GLY A 92 7.08 17.96 8.81
CA GLY A 92 7.42 16.73 8.07
C GLY A 92 6.37 15.61 8.12
N ALA A 93 5.21 15.84 8.72
CA ALA A 93 4.14 14.85 8.74
C ALA A 93 3.45 14.77 7.37
N LEU A 94 3.39 13.58 6.78
CA LEU A 94 2.69 13.27 5.54
C LEU A 94 1.32 12.68 5.86
N ASP A 95 0.29 13.18 5.19
CA ASP A 95 -1.06 12.60 5.23
C ASP A 95 -1.48 12.11 3.85
N ILE A 96 -2.04 10.93 3.80
CA ILE A 96 -2.72 10.39 2.63
C ILE A 96 -4.16 10.02 2.99
N ASN A 97 -5.04 10.01 2.01
CA ASN A 97 -6.42 9.62 2.21
C ASN A 97 -6.94 8.74 1.06
N ASN A 98 -8.10 8.14 1.27
CA ASN A 98 -8.72 7.26 0.28
C ASN A 98 -8.95 7.93 -1.09
N THR A 99 -9.26 9.21 -1.12
CA THR A 99 -9.54 9.93 -2.37
C THR A 99 -8.26 10.17 -3.15
N THR A 100 -7.19 10.61 -2.49
CA THR A 100 -5.89 10.84 -3.14
C THR A 100 -5.30 9.51 -3.63
N LEU A 101 -5.36 8.45 -2.80
CA LEU A 101 -4.84 7.14 -3.20
C LEU A 101 -5.59 6.53 -4.40
N LYS A 102 -6.92 6.69 -4.48
CA LYS A 102 -7.71 6.23 -5.64
C LYS A 102 -7.36 6.90 -6.95
N ASN A 103 -6.83 8.11 -6.89
CA ASN A 103 -6.42 8.90 -8.05
C ASN A 103 -4.92 8.82 -8.33
N ALA A 104 -4.16 8.06 -7.52
CA ALA A 104 -2.74 7.88 -7.73
C ALA A 104 -2.47 7.04 -8.98
N PHE A 105 -1.42 7.40 -9.71
CA PHE A 105 -0.89 6.52 -10.75
C PHE A 105 -0.19 5.33 -10.09
N MET A 106 -0.44 4.15 -10.64
CA MET A 106 0.17 2.91 -10.17
C MET A 106 0.67 2.12 -11.38
N LEU A 107 1.73 1.35 -11.16
CA LEU A 107 2.23 0.44 -12.18
C LEU A 107 1.16 -0.64 -12.48
N ASP A 108 0.86 -0.86 -13.76
CA ASP A 108 -0.13 -1.86 -14.17
C ASP A 108 0.51 -3.24 -14.25
N PRO A 109 0.15 -4.19 -13.36
CA PRO A 109 0.71 -5.53 -13.36
C PRO A 109 0.47 -6.31 -14.68
N ASN A 110 -0.55 -5.94 -15.46
CA ASN A 110 -0.82 -6.59 -16.75
C ASN A 110 0.24 -6.30 -17.82
N GLN A 111 1.11 -5.31 -17.59
CA GLN A 111 2.23 -5.00 -18.48
C GLN A 111 3.49 -5.81 -18.15
N VAL A 112 3.48 -6.58 -17.05
CA VAL A 112 4.62 -7.37 -16.60
C VAL A 112 4.57 -8.76 -17.25
N SER A 113 5.65 -9.18 -17.93
CA SER A 113 5.78 -10.53 -18.46
C SER A 113 5.92 -11.57 -17.34
N ASP A 114 5.61 -12.83 -17.62
CA ASP A 114 5.75 -13.92 -16.64
C ASP A 114 7.19 -14.06 -16.10
N GLU A 115 8.19 -13.84 -16.95
CA GLU A 115 9.60 -13.86 -16.55
C GLU A 115 9.92 -12.74 -15.56
N ASN A 116 9.56 -11.51 -15.90
CA ASN A 116 9.75 -10.33 -15.03
C ASN A 116 8.95 -10.49 -13.73
N ARG A 117 7.75 -11.06 -13.80
CA ARG A 117 6.93 -11.34 -12.62
C ARG A 117 7.67 -12.23 -11.61
N LEU A 118 8.26 -13.34 -12.08
CA LEU A 118 9.02 -14.25 -11.22
C LEU A 118 10.24 -13.54 -10.59
N GLU A 119 10.96 -12.75 -11.38
CA GLU A 119 12.13 -12.01 -10.88
C GLU A 119 11.72 -10.97 -9.83
N ILE A 120 10.66 -10.19 -10.09
CA ILE A 120 10.11 -9.20 -9.15
C ILE A 120 9.73 -9.85 -7.83
N LEU A 121 8.94 -10.93 -7.87
CA LEU A 121 8.48 -11.62 -6.67
C LEU A 121 9.64 -12.23 -5.87
N ASN A 122 10.64 -12.80 -6.53
CA ASN A 122 11.83 -13.33 -5.87
C ASN A 122 12.63 -12.21 -5.15
N LYS A 123 12.84 -11.07 -5.81
CA LYS A 123 13.54 -9.95 -5.18
C LYS A 123 12.72 -9.32 -4.05
N PHE A 124 11.43 -9.21 -4.24
CA PHE A 124 10.52 -8.71 -3.20
C PHE A 124 10.51 -9.62 -1.97
N ALA A 125 10.47 -10.95 -2.15
CA ALA A 125 10.52 -11.91 -1.05
C ALA A 125 11.81 -11.77 -0.22
N ILE A 126 12.96 -11.53 -0.86
CA ILE A 126 14.23 -11.29 -0.14
C ILE A 126 14.13 -10.01 0.69
N MET A 127 13.66 -8.92 0.11
CA MET A 127 13.52 -7.64 0.78
C MET A 127 12.50 -7.70 1.93
N SER A 128 11.37 -8.35 1.73
CA SER A 128 10.28 -8.42 2.71
C SER A 128 10.55 -9.38 3.88
N ASN A 129 11.64 -10.15 3.84
CA ASN A 129 12.04 -11.04 4.92
C ASN A 129 12.70 -10.32 6.11
N ARG A 130 12.96 -9.05 6.00
CA ARG A 130 13.51 -8.23 7.09
C ARG A 130 12.50 -7.19 7.58
N ASP A 131 12.78 -6.61 8.72
CA ASP A 131 11.98 -5.51 9.27
C ASP A 131 11.97 -4.30 8.31
N VAL A 132 10.83 -3.64 8.23
CA VAL A 132 10.67 -2.39 7.49
C VAL A 132 11.40 -1.28 8.25
N MET A 133 12.36 -0.66 7.59
CA MET A 133 13.14 0.46 8.12
C MET A 133 12.43 1.80 7.81
N ASN A 134 12.94 2.90 8.35
CA ASN A 134 12.50 4.20 7.89
C ASN A 134 12.93 4.44 6.44
N THR A 135 12.24 5.33 5.74
CA THR A 135 12.41 5.57 4.30
C THR A 135 13.86 5.84 3.92
N MET A 136 14.57 6.67 4.70
CA MET A 136 15.98 7.00 4.45
C MET A 136 16.90 5.79 4.55
N GLN A 137 16.65 4.90 5.51
CA GLN A 137 17.41 3.67 5.65
C GLN A 137 17.03 2.62 4.61
N GLU A 138 15.75 2.56 4.23
CA GLU A 138 15.25 1.63 3.19
C GLU A 138 15.92 1.87 1.85
N ILE A 139 16.01 3.11 1.39
CA ILE A 139 16.58 3.44 0.09
C ILE A 139 18.10 3.21 -0.01
N GLU A 140 18.78 3.02 1.13
CA GLU A 140 20.21 2.68 1.18
C GLU A 140 20.46 1.16 1.16
N GLN A 141 19.42 0.32 1.30
CA GLN A 141 19.59 -1.13 1.35
C GLN A 141 19.87 -1.72 -0.05
N ALA A 142 20.85 -2.61 -0.12
CA ALA A 142 21.24 -3.24 -1.38
C ALA A 142 20.18 -4.20 -1.94
N ASP A 143 19.40 -4.88 -1.09
CA ASP A 143 18.28 -5.72 -1.48
C ASP A 143 17.13 -4.89 -2.05
N ARG A 144 16.86 -3.73 -1.44
CA ARG A 144 15.92 -2.73 -1.91
C ARG A 144 16.27 -2.23 -3.29
N ALA A 145 17.51 -1.77 -3.49
CA ALA A 145 17.97 -1.28 -4.79
C ALA A 145 17.86 -2.35 -5.89
N LYS A 146 18.19 -3.61 -5.59
CA LYS A 146 18.03 -4.73 -6.53
C LYS A 146 16.57 -4.97 -6.90
N PHE A 147 15.66 -4.93 -5.94
CA PHE A 147 14.23 -5.06 -6.17
C PHE A 147 13.70 -3.92 -7.04
N ASP A 148 13.98 -2.69 -6.68
CA ASP A 148 13.50 -1.50 -7.39
C ASP A 148 13.98 -1.45 -8.84
N ILE A 149 15.26 -1.77 -9.10
CA ILE A 149 15.82 -1.82 -10.46
C ILE A 149 15.10 -2.87 -11.31
N VAL A 150 14.81 -4.05 -10.76
CA VAL A 150 14.08 -5.10 -11.47
C VAL A 150 12.66 -4.65 -11.80
N VAL A 151 11.96 -4.00 -10.87
CA VAL A 151 10.64 -3.43 -11.13
C VAL A 151 10.72 -2.39 -12.24
N LEU A 152 11.60 -1.40 -12.15
CA LEU A 152 11.71 -0.35 -13.15
C LEU A 152 12.09 -0.88 -14.53
N ARG A 153 12.97 -1.89 -14.60
CA ARG A 153 13.36 -2.58 -15.85
C ARG A 153 12.16 -3.27 -16.50
N ALA A 154 11.30 -3.91 -15.72
CA ALA A 154 10.10 -4.57 -16.24
C ALA A 154 9.15 -3.60 -16.96
N PHE A 155 9.24 -2.30 -16.66
CA PHE A 155 8.49 -1.23 -17.32
C PHE A 155 9.34 -0.38 -18.29
N GLY A 156 10.62 -0.73 -18.49
CA GLY A 156 11.53 -0.02 -19.41
C GLY A 156 11.93 1.39 -18.95
N ILE A 157 11.90 1.64 -17.64
CA ILE A 157 12.17 2.95 -17.02
C ILE A 157 13.29 2.92 -15.98
N GLU A 158 14.18 1.94 -16.00
CA GLU A 158 15.27 1.81 -15.02
C GLU A 158 16.23 3.01 -14.96
N ASN A 159 16.30 3.76 -16.03
CA ASN A 159 17.13 4.97 -16.10
C ASN A 159 16.71 6.10 -15.15
N ILE A 160 15.44 6.09 -14.69
CA ILE A 160 14.94 7.11 -13.74
C ILE A 160 15.19 6.75 -12.27
N TYR A 161 15.77 5.58 -11.98
CA TYR A 161 16.03 5.15 -10.60
C TYR A 161 16.83 6.16 -9.77
N PRO A 162 17.95 6.74 -10.27
CA PRO A 162 18.70 7.72 -9.50
C PRO A 162 17.89 8.98 -9.16
N ASP A 163 17.08 9.46 -10.11
CA ASP A 163 16.27 10.66 -9.91
C ASP A 163 15.19 10.46 -8.87
N ILE A 164 14.48 9.33 -8.94
CA ILE A 164 13.45 8.99 -7.94
C ILE A 164 14.09 8.81 -6.56
N ARG A 165 15.19 8.06 -6.49
CA ARG A 165 15.90 7.86 -5.23
C ARG A 165 16.32 9.19 -4.60
N ASN A 166 16.85 10.10 -5.38
CA ASN A 166 17.29 11.43 -4.92
C ASN A 166 16.10 12.32 -4.49
N SER A 167 14.91 12.12 -5.04
CA SER A 167 13.73 12.89 -4.66
C SER A 167 13.04 12.40 -3.37
N LEU A 168 13.40 11.22 -2.88
CA LEU A 168 12.93 10.67 -1.61
C LEU A 168 13.86 10.99 -0.42
N ILE A 169 15.01 11.59 -0.66
CA ILE A 169 15.98 12.07 0.31
C ILE A 169 15.76 13.55 0.61
#